data_8064dae8588ba66e845a0f95f3947126
#
_entry.id   8064dae8588ba66e845a0f95f3947126
#
_cell.length_a   1.000
_cell.length_b   1.000
_cell.length_c   1.000
_cell.angle_alpha   90.00
_cell.angle_beta   90.00
_cell.angle_gamma   90.00
#
_symmetry.space_group_name_H-M   'P 1'
#
loop_
_entity.id
_entity.type
_entity.pdbx_description
1 polymer ?
#
loop_
_entity_poly.entity_id
_entity_poly.type
_entity_poly.pdbx_seq_one_letter_code
_entity_poly.pdbx_strand_id
1 'polypeptide(L)'
;MTQLRPPRADQSRPGQHRAGLTALAGATFVYVTAETLPIGLVPQLSAGLHVRPGTVGLLVTVYAAVAGLSAVPLTAALEHRSRRQVVVGCVAVLALSQFVIAVAPGYPVVMAARIVCALTHGVFWSMLAPVAGRLVGPGQGGRATALVFTGNSVALVLGVPLGTALGHLIGWRPTMAALGAVAVLSAVALRRALPTLPAPSLPTLPAPSLPTARPPETAPSLAAAPLADPDQASLRARLVAIPAALRSAPLLAICVVTVLVVTGHFTAYTYITALVHRDAGLAGLALSAVLFGYGAAGVAGIWLVGRTTDRRPRAAAAACAVGVVVALIGLVTVARGSVVATVAAMVVWGAAFTALPVCLQGAVLRVAPRSTDTASALFVVAFQIGIGGGALAGSLLVDAGELSALCVTGAALAAAGLLVVLAAHRAFPPSSPQR
;
A
#
# COMPACT_ATOMS: atom_id res chain seq x y z
N MET A 1 24.08 13.15 -48.62
CA MET A 1 23.16 12.16 -48.04
C MET A 1 23.72 11.65 -46.72
N THR A 2 23.43 12.34 -45.62
CA THR A 2 23.89 11.95 -44.28
C THR A 2 22.79 11.12 -43.64
N GLN A 3 23.00 9.82 -43.55
CA GLN A 3 22.10 8.89 -42.89
C GLN A 3 22.07 9.23 -41.40
N LEU A 4 20.96 9.78 -40.90
CA LEU A 4 20.66 9.88 -39.49
C LEU A 4 20.57 8.44 -38.92
N ARG A 5 21.58 8.04 -38.14
CA ARG A 5 21.56 6.82 -37.35
C ARG A 5 20.34 6.90 -36.37
N PRO A 6 19.48 5.87 -36.37
CA PRO A 6 18.41 5.82 -35.36
C PRO A 6 19.04 5.81 -33.96
N PRO A 7 18.38 6.41 -32.96
CA PRO A 7 18.84 6.40 -31.59
C PRO A 7 19.04 4.95 -31.16
N ARG A 8 20.24 4.65 -30.67
CA ARG A 8 20.57 3.33 -30.09
C ARG A 8 19.57 3.04 -29.01
N ALA A 9 18.70 2.04 -29.27
CA ALA A 9 17.92 1.40 -28.21
C ALA A 9 18.92 0.98 -27.11
N ASP A 10 18.69 1.47 -25.91
CA ASP A 10 19.51 1.18 -24.74
C ASP A 10 19.45 -0.33 -24.48
N GLN A 11 20.47 -1.06 -24.91
CA GLN A 11 20.64 -2.50 -24.70
C GLN A 11 21.08 -2.71 -23.25
N SER A 12 20.25 -2.32 -22.30
CA SER A 12 20.46 -2.70 -20.90
C SER A 12 20.35 -4.24 -20.79
N ARG A 13 21.43 -4.84 -20.29
CA ARG A 13 21.59 -6.29 -20.16
C ARG A 13 20.42 -6.92 -19.40
N PRO A 14 19.86 -8.08 -19.81
CA PRO A 14 18.73 -8.73 -19.12
C PRO A 14 18.89 -8.91 -17.61
N GLY A 15 20.12 -9.02 -17.12
CA GLY A 15 20.45 -9.09 -15.70
C GLY A 15 20.19 -7.79 -14.93
N GLN A 16 20.34 -6.62 -15.57
CA GLN A 16 20.12 -5.32 -14.93
C GLN A 16 18.64 -5.05 -14.64
N HIS A 17 17.76 -5.50 -15.52
CA HIS A 17 16.30 -5.38 -15.31
C HIS A 17 15.82 -6.18 -14.09
N ARG A 18 16.30 -7.42 -13.94
CA ARG A 18 15.97 -8.25 -12.78
C ARG A 18 16.51 -7.64 -11.47
N ALA A 19 17.76 -7.16 -11.48
CA ALA A 19 18.35 -6.51 -10.31
C ALA A 19 17.58 -5.23 -9.91
N GLY A 20 17.11 -4.43 -10.86
CA GLY A 20 16.28 -3.26 -10.60
C GLY A 20 14.93 -3.62 -9.97
N LEU A 21 14.25 -4.63 -10.49
CA LEU A 21 12.95 -5.08 -9.96
C LEU A 21 13.08 -5.70 -8.56
N THR A 22 14.13 -6.51 -8.31
CA THR A 22 14.38 -7.06 -6.97
C THR A 22 14.76 -5.99 -5.96
N ALA A 23 15.53 -4.97 -6.35
CA ALA A 23 15.83 -3.83 -5.49
C ALA A 23 14.57 -3.02 -5.15
N LEU A 24 13.65 -2.83 -6.11
CA LEU A 24 12.34 -2.19 -5.86
C LEU A 24 11.48 -3.04 -4.91
N ALA A 25 11.44 -4.36 -5.09
CA ALA A 25 10.72 -5.27 -4.18
C ALA A 25 11.29 -5.21 -2.77
N GLY A 26 12.62 -5.17 -2.62
CA GLY A 26 13.29 -4.97 -1.33
C GLY A 26 12.94 -3.64 -0.67
N ALA A 27 12.88 -2.56 -1.44
CA ALA A 27 12.46 -1.25 -0.95
C ALA A 27 10.99 -1.25 -0.50
N THR A 28 10.10 -1.91 -1.27
CA THR A 28 8.69 -2.09 -0.89
C THR A 28 8.56 -2.86 0.42
N PHE A 29 9.34 -3.95 0.59
CA PHE A 29 9.40 -4.69 1.84
C PHE A 29 9.77 -3.78 3.03
N VAL A 30 10.82 -2.97 2.88
CA VAL A 30 11.28 -2.07 3.96
C VAL A 30 10.23 -1.02 4.29
N TYR A 31 9.58 -0.42 3.28
CA TYR A 31 8.54 0.59 3.49
C TYR A 31 7.35 0.04 4.27
N VAL A 32 6.82 -1.10 3.84
CA VAL A 32 5.66 -1.71 4.51
C VAL A 32 6.01 -2.19 5.91
N THR A 33 7.21 -2.75 6.08
CA THR A 33 7.69 -3.13 7.41
C THR A 33 7.81 -1.91 8.32
N ALA A 34 8.39 -0.79 7.86
CA ALA A 34 8.52 0.43 8.65
C ALA A 34 7.16 1.05 9.00
N GLU A 35 6.18 0.98 8.09
CA GLU A 35 4.82 1.45 8.34
C GLU A 35 4.12 0.66 9.44
N THR A 36 4.21 -0.67 9.39
CA THR A 36 3.42 -1.59 10.22
C THR A 36 4.15 -2.06 11.49
N LEU A 37 5.47 -1.95 11.56
CA LEU A 37 6.27 -2.42 12.70
C LEU A 37 5.83 -1.85 14.06
N PRO A 38 5.44 -0.56 14.21
CA PRO A 38 4.93 -0.05 15.48
C PRO A 38 3.75 -0.83 16.03
N ILE A 39 2.91 -1.44 15.17
CA ILE A 39 1.78 -2.29 15.56
C ILE A 39 2.26 -3.51 16.37
N GLY A 40 3.31 -4.16 15.89
CA GLY A 40 3.94 -5.30 16.58
C GLY A 40 4.70 -4.92 17.84
N LEU A 41 5.06 -3.64 17.99
CA LEU A 41 5.89 -3.12 19.08
C LEU A 41 5.12 -2.20 20.05
N VAL A 42 3.79 -2.13 19.99
CA VAL A 42 2.98 -1.25 20.86
C VAL A 42 3.36 -1.40 22.35
N PRO A 43 3.49 -2.60 22.94
CA PRO A 43 3.84 -2.73 24.35
C PRO A 43 5.24 -2.18 24.67
N GLN A 44 6.24 -2.47 23.82
CA GLN A 44 7.63 -2.03 24.02
C GLN A 44 7.80 -0.52 23.81
N LEU A 45 7.12 0.04 22.83
CA LEU A 45 7.11 1.49 22.58
C LEU A 45 6.39 2.24 23.71
N SER A 46 5.25 1.72 24.18
CA SER A 46 4.51 2.29 25.29
C SER A 46 5.36 2.35 26.56
N ALA A 47 5.98 1.23 26.92
CA ALA A 47 6.88 1.15 28.09
C ALA A 47 8.14 2.01 27.91
N GLY A 48 8.82 1.92 26.76
CA GLY A 48 10.10 2.59 26.51
C GLY A 48 10.01 4.11 26.26
N LEU A 49 8.83 4.62 25.93
CA LEU A 49 8.55 6.06 25.73
C LEU A 49 7.70 6.65 26.86
N HIS A 50 7.28 5.83 27.85
CA HIS A 50 6.44 6.22 28.98
C HIS A 50 5.12 6.88 28.56
N VAL A 51 4.46 6.31 27.54
CA VAL A 51 3.17 6.78 27.01
C VAL A 51 2.13 5.66 27.04
N ARG A 52 0.84 6.02 26.96
CA ARG A 52 -0.25 5.04 26.89
C ARG A 52 -0.20 4.27 25.57
N PRO A 53 -0.68 3.01 25.52
CA PRO A 53 -0.77 2.24 24.28
C PRO A 53 -1.55 2.95 23.16
N GLY A 54 -2.63 3.66 23.50
CA GLY A 54 -3.40 4.48 22.55
C GLY A 54 -2.54 5.59 21.93
N THR A 55 -1.68 6.25 22.72
CA THR A 55 -0.74 7.27 22.19
C THR A 55 0.22 6.66 21.18
N VAL A 56 0.66 5.40 21.36
CA VAL A 56 1.48 4.70 20.36
C VAL A 56 0.68 4.46 19.07
N GLY A 57 -0.62 4.13 19.18
CA GLY A 57 -1.51 3.97 18.02
C GLY A 57 -1.63 5.22 17.16
N LEU A 58 -1.51 6.42 17.75
CA LEU A 58 -1.49 7.69 17.00
C LEU A 58 -0.30 7.79 16.02
N LEU A 59 0.79 7.05 16.24
CA LEU A 59 1.88 6.95 15.27
C LEU A 59 1.40 6.38 13.91
N VAL A 60 0.40 5.48 13.94
CA VAL A 60 -0.22 4.91 12.72
C VAL A 60 -1.23 5.89 12.15
N THR A 61 -2.06 6.50 13.00
CA THR A 61 -3.07 7.49 12.59
C THR A 61 -2.44 8.67 11.86
N VAL A 62 -1.46 9.32 12.49
CA VAL A 62 -0.80 10.51 11.93
C VAL A 62 -0.02 10.14 10.67
N TYR A 63 0.66 8.98 10.67
CA TYR A 63 1.36 8.48 9.49
C TYR A 63 0.41 8.33 8.29
N ALA A 64 -0.71 7.65 8.46
CA ALA A 64 -1.68 7.44 7.40
C ALA A 64 -2.30 8.76 6.89
N ALA A 65 -2.64 9.67 7.80
CA ALA A 65 -3.16 11.00 7.45
C ALA A 65 -2.16 11.80 6.62
N VAL A 66 -0.90 11.88 7.08
CA VAL A 66 0.17 12.61 6.37
C VAL A 66 0.48 11.95 5.03
N ALA A 67 0.59 10.62 4.96
CA ALA A 67 0.84 9.89 3.72
C ALA A 67 -0.28 10.12 2.70
N GLY A 68 -1.55 10.06 3.13
CA GLY A 68 -2.70 10.31 2.25
C GLY A 68 -2.75 11.75 1.72
N LEU A 69 -2.55 12.74 2.59
CA LEU A 69 -2.63 14.16 2.23
C LEU A 69 -1.44 14.62 1.39
N SER A 70 -0.23 14.09 1.64
CA SER A 70 0.98 14.53 0.97
C SER A 70 1.23 13.84 -0.39
N ALA A 71 0.63 12.70 -0.64
CA ALA A 71 0.91 11.86 -1.81
C ALA A 71 0.81 12.65 -3.13
N VAL A 72 -0.30 13.33 -3.35
CA VAL A 72 -0.55 14.07 -4.61
C VAL A 72 0.32 15.31 -4.72
N PRO A 73 0.32 16.26 -3.76
CA PRO A 73 1.08 17.51 -3.91
C PRO A 73 2.59 17.28 -3.95
N LEU A 74 3.10 16.36 -3.16
CA LEU A 74 4.54 16.12 -3.11
C LEU A 74 5.05 15.35 -4.34
N THR A 75 4.25 14.42 -4.88
CA THR A 75 4.56 13.75 -6.14
C THR A 75 4.65 14.75 -7.29
N ALA A 76 3.71 15.72 -7.34
CA ALA A 76 3.74 16.77 -8.34
C ALA A 76 4.94 17.71 -8.19
N ALA A 77 5.30 18.10 -6.96
CA ALA A 77 6.47 18.94 -6.72
C ALA A 77 7.79 18.28 -7.15
N LEU A 78 7.83 16.95 -7.19
CA LEU A 78 9.00 16.16 -7.53
C LEU A 78 9.02 15.65 -9.00
N GLU A 79 8.02 16.01 -9.82
CA GLU A 79 7.90 15.51 -11.21
C GLU A 79 9.09 15.90 -12.09
N HIS A 80 9.75 17.05 -11.78
CA HIS A 80 10.94 17.53 -12.51
C HIS A 80 12.25 16.81 -12.13
N ARG A 81 12.21 15.97 -11.09
CA ARG A 81 13.39 15.20 -10.66
C ARG A 81 13.45 13.86 -11.37
N SER A 82 14.67 13.31 -11.53
CA SER A 82 14.80 11.96 -12.08
C SER A 82 14.13 10.94 -11.15
N ARG A 83 13.32 10.04 -11.71
CA ARG A 83 12.57 9.03 -10.93
C ARG A 83 13.48 8.19 -10.04
N ARG A 84 14.71 7.89 -10.50
CA ARG A 84 15.73 7.21 -9.70
C ARG A 84 16.10 8.01 -8.45
N GLN A 85 16.38 9.31 -8.60
CA GLN A 85 16.73 10.17 -7.46
C GLN A 85 15.58 10.25 -6.45
N VAL A 86 14.34 10.38 -6.92
CA VAL A 86 13.16 10.43 -6.06
C VAL A 86 13.01 9.14 -5.26
N VAL A 87 13.01 7.97 -5.93
CA VAL A 87 12.82 6.68 -5.24
C VAL A 87 13.96 6.40 -4.24
N VAL A 88 15.22 6.63 -4.64
CA VAL A 88 16.38 6.46 -3.73
C VAL A 88 16.30 7.45 -2.57
N GLY A 89 15.92 8.71 -2.84
CA GLY A 89 15.74 9.74 -1.81
C GLY A 89 14.65 9.38 -0.80
N CYS A 90 13.51 8.86 -1.26
CA CYS A 90 12.45 8.39 -0.37
C CYS A 90 12.94 7.27 0.58
N VAL A 91 13.67 6.27 0.06
CA VAL A 91 14.20 5.18 0.89
C VAL A 91 15.32 5.68 1.83
N ALA A 92 16.12 6.67 1.41
CA ALA A 92 17.13 7.29 2.28
C ALA A 92 16.49 8.08 3.43
N VAL A 93 15.41 8.83 3.17
CA VAL A 93 14.63 9.52 4.22
C VAL A 93 14.02 8.52 5.18
N LEU A 94 13.46 7.40 4.69
CA LEU A 94 12.98 6.31 5.52
C LEU A 94 14.11 5.77 6.42
N ALA A 95 15.28 5.47 5.85
CA ALA A 95 16.43 4.97 6.63
C ALA A 95 16.82 5.94 7.74
N LEU A 96 16.95 7.22 7.41
CA LEU A 96 17.27 8.28 8.38
C LEU A 96 16.21 8.34 9.50
N SER A 97 14.93 8.28 9.13
CA SER A 97 13.84 8.31 10.11
C SER A 97 13.90 7.13 11.08
N GLN A 98 14.27 5.93 10.62
CA GLN A 98 14.42 4.76 11.50
C GLN A 98 15.59 4.92 12.48
N PHE A 99 16.72 5.49 12.05
CA PHE A 99 17.83 5.78 12.97
C PHE A 99 17.47 6.87 13.98
N VAL A 100 16.75 7.94 13.55
CA VAL A 100 16.25 8.97 14.47
C VAL A 100 15.31 8.35 15.51
N ILE A 101 14.41 7.45 15.10
CA ILE A 101 13.52 6.73 16.01
C ILE A 101 14.33 5.88 17.00
N ALA A 102 15.37 5.18 16.53
CA ALA A 102 16.19 4.32 17.38
C ALA A 102 16.89 5.06 18.53
N VAL A 103 17.30 6.31 18.29
CA VAL A 103 17.98 7.15 19.30
C VAL A 103 17.05 8.18 19.95
N ALA A 104 15.75 8.16 19.65
CA ALA A 104 14.79 9.15 20.13
C ALA A 104 14.71 9.18 21.65
N PRO A 105 14.85 10.36 22.31
CA PRO A 105 14.73 10.48 23.75
C PRO A 105 13.28 10.36 24.23
N GLY A 106 12.29 10.58 23.37
CA GLY A 106 10.88 10.53 23.73
C GLY A 106 9.94 10.51 22.54
N TYR A 107 8.66 10.38 22.84
CA TYR A 107 7.58 10.24 21.86
C TYR A 107 7.52 11.36 20.80
N PRO A 108 7.69 12.68 21.11
CA PRO A 108 7.62 13.73 20.10
C PRO A 108 8.63 13.57 18.97
N VAL A 109 9.85 13.11 19.29
CA VAL A 109 10.89 12.86 18.28
C VAL A 109 10.53 11.66 17.40
N VAL A 110 9.98 10.59 17.99
CA VAL A 110 9.46 9.44 17.23
C VAL A 110 8.35 9.89 16.28
N MET A 111 7.40 10.69 16.77
CA MET A 111 6.29 11.21 15.96
C MET A 111 6.81 12.08 14.81
N ALA A 112 7.73 13.01 15.08
CA ALA A 112 8.31 13.86 14.04
C ALA A 112 9.03 13.05 12.95
N ALA A 113 9.83 12.05 13.34
CA ALA A 113 10.49 11.15 12.40
C ALA A 113 9.48 10.34 11.56
N ARG A 114 8.37 9.90 12.16
CA ARG A 114 7.26 9.22 11.47
C ARG A 114 6.57 10.12 10.47
N ILE A 115 6.32 11.40 10.81
CA ILE A 115 5.74 12.39 9.90
C ILE A 115 6.65 12.60 8.69
N VAL A 116 7.96 12.78 8.90
CA VAL A 116 8.93 12.94 7.80
C VAL A 116 8.95 11.70 6.89
N CYS A 117 8.90 10.50 7.47
CA CYS A 117 8.80 9.26 6.70
C CYS A 117 7.49 9.21 5.90
N ALA A 118 6.36 9.56 6.51
CA ALA A 118 5.03 9.54 5.87
C ALA A 118 4.94 10.49 4.67
N LEU A 119 5.59 11.65 4.71
CA LEU A 119 5.66 12.58 3.57
C LEU A 119 6.22 11.91 2.31
N THR A 120 7.20 11.01 2.47
CA THR A 120 7.81 10.31 1.33
C THR A 120 7.05 9.06 0.91
N HIS A 121 6.15 8.55 1.75
CA HIS A 121 5.40 7.31 1.52
C HIS A 121 4.56 7.37 0.24
N GLY A 122 3.70 8.38 0.12
CA GLY A 122 2.83 8.55 -1.04
C GLY A 122 3.60 8.73 -2.35
N VAL A 123 4.73 9.47 -2.30
CA VAL A 123 5.64 9.65 -3.44
C VAL A 123 6.26 8.32 -3.85
N PHE A 124 6.77 7.55 -2.90
CA PHE A 124 7.36 6.24 -3.16
C PHE A 124 6.36 5.31 -3.88
N TRP A 125 5.15 5.17 -3.34
CA TRP A 125 4.12 4.31 -3.93
C TRP A 125 3.68 4.77 -5.32
N SER A 126 3.58 6.08 -5.56
CA SER A 126 3.22 6.62 -6.88
C SER A 126 4.28 6.38 -7.95
N MET A 127 5.56 6.20 -7.55
CA MET A 127 6.67 5.95 -8.46
C MET A 127 6.89 4.47 -8.78
N LEU A 128 6.35 3.53 -7.99
CA LEU A 128 6.68 2.10 -8.11
C LEU A 128 6.30 1.52 -9.48
N ALA A 129 5.03 1.61 -9.87
CA ALA A 129 4.55 1.04 -11.13
C ALA A 129 5.18 1.69 -12.36
N PRO A 130 5.28 3.03 -12.47
CA PRO A 130 5.98 3.70 -13.55
C PRO A 130 7.46 3.32 -13.66
N VAL A 131 8.17 3.19 -12.54
CA VAL A 131 9.59 2.80 -12.56
C VAL A 131 9.73 1.33 -12.95
N ALA A 132 8.91 0.44 -12.40
CA ALA A 132 8.92 -0.97 -12.75
C ALA A 132 8.62 -1.21 -14.24
N GLY A 133 7.63 -0.48 -14.78
CA GLY A 133 7.26 -0.55 -16.20
C GLY A 133 8.39 -0.12 -17.15
N ARG A 134 9.18 0.88 -16.77
CA ARG A 134 10.34 1.34 -17.58
C ARG A 134 11.54 0.40 -17.55
N LEU A 135 11.61 -0.50 -16.59
CA LEU A 135 12.68 -1.51 -16.50
C LEU A 135 12.45 -2.70 -17.43
N VAL A 136 11.25 -2.83 -18.00
CA VAL A 136 10.89 -3.97 -18.85
C VAL A 136 10.39 -3.49 -20.20
N GLY A 137 10.38 -4.38 -21.18
CA GLY A 137 9.87 -4.07 -22.52
C GLY A 137 8.34 -3.85 -22.55
N PRO A 138 7.85 -3.30 -23.68
CA PRO A 138 6.41 -3.10 -23.89
C PRO A 138 5.61 -4.39 -23.63
N GLY A 139 4.46 -4.27 -22.99
CA GLY A 139 3.57 -5.40 -22.65
C GLY A 139 3.94 -6.17 -21.37
N GLN A 140 5.10 -5.92 -20.74
CA GLN A 140 5.53 -6.63 -19.52
C GLN A 140 5.34 -5.82 -18.21
N GLY A 141 4.81 -4.62 -18.28
CA GLY A 141 4.67 -3.71 -17.13
C GLY A 141 3.85 -4.31 -15.98
N GLY A 142 2.76 -5.02 -16.27
CA GLY A 142 1.96 -5.69 -15.25
C GLY A 142 2.74 -6.76 -14.47
N ARG A 143 3.54 -7.58 -15.15
CA ARG A 143 4.39 -8.59 -14.51
C ARG A 143 5.49 -7.97 -13.66
N ALA A 144 6.09 -6.88 -14.15
CA ALA A 144 7.10 -6.14 -13.40
C ALA A 144 6.52 -5.52 -12.12
N THR A 145 5.35 -4.89 -12.22
CA THR A 145 4.63 -4.34 -11.08
C THR A 145 4.28 -5.44 -10.07
N ALA A 146 3.75 -6.58 -10.52
CA ALA A 146 3.45 -7.72 -9.64
C ALA A 146 4.69 -8.20 -8.88
N LEU A 147 5.85 -8.28 -9.54
CA LEU A 147 7.12 -8.66 -8.89
C LEU A 147 7.52 -7.66 -7.80
N VAL A 148 7.38 -6.36 -8.04
CA VAL A 148 7.68 -5.33 -7.03
C VAL A 148 6.74 -5.44 -5.84
N PHE A 149 5.45 -5.72 -6.07
CA PHE A 149 4.47 -5.91 -5.01
C PHE A 149 4.65 -7.22 -4.21
N THR A 150 5.47 -8.17 -4.67
CA THR A 150 5.84 -9.33 -3.81
C THR A 150 6.56 -8.87 -2.55
N GLY A 151 7.32 -7.75 -2.60
CA GLY A 151 7.93 -7.14 -1.44
C GLY A 151 6.92 -6.75 -0.36
N ASN A 152 5.76 -6.22 -0.75
CA ASN A 152 4.66 -5.93 0.18
C ASN A 152 4.14 -7.22 0.85
N SER A 153 3.91 -8.27 0.08
CA SER A 153 3.41 -9.56 0.63
C SER A 153 4.42 -10.18 1.60
N VAL A 154 5.71 -10.14 1.25
CA VAL A 154 6.79 -10.62 2.14
C VAL A 154 6.88 -9.77 3.41
N ALA A 155 6.66 -8.44 3.34
CA ALA A 155 6.65 -7.58 4.52
C ALA A 155 5.51 -7.92 5.49
N LEU A 156 4.32 -8.20 4.97
CA LEU A 156 3.18 -8.59 5.81
C LEU A 156 3.39 -9.95 6.49
N VAL A 157 4.07 -10.89 5.82
CA VAL A 157 4.33 -12.23 6.37
C VAL A 157 5.53 -12.25 7.32
N LEU A 158 6.60 -11.53 6.99
CA LEU A 158 7.87 -11.58 7.71
C LEU A 158 8.18 -10.29 8.47
N GLY A 159 7.82 -9.11 7.92
CA GLY A 159 8.26 -7.83 8.45
C GLY A 159 7.75 -7.57 9.87
N VAL A 160 6.44 -7.66 10.11
CA VAL A 160 5.86 -7.48 11.45
C VAL A 160 6.28 -8.58 12.41
N PRO A 161 6.17 -9.89 12.07
CA PRO A 161 6.56 -10.96 12.99
C PRO A 161 8.04 -10.93 13.37
N LEU A 162 8.94 -10.77 12.40
CA LEU A 162 10.38 -10.67 12.66
C LEU A 162 10.72 -9.43 13.46
N GLY A 163 10.12 -8.29 13.12
CA GLY A 163 10.32 -7.06 13.86
C GLY A 163 9.79 -7.15 15.29
N THR A 164 8.66 -7.82 15.51
CA THR A 164 8.13 -8.08 16.86
C THR A 164 9.06 -9.03 17.64
N ALA A 165 9.55 -10.10 17.00
CA ALA A 165 10.51 -11.02 17.61
C ALA A 165 11.81 -10.32 17.99
N LEU A 166 12.38 -9.54 17.09
CA LEU A 166 13.58 -8.74 17.37
C LEU A 166 13.34 -7.73 18.50
N GLY A 167 12.18 -7.07 18.49
CA GLY A 167 11.82 -6.14 19.56
C GLY A 167 11.75 -6.77 20.95
N HIS A 168 11.39 -8.05 21.03
CA HIS A 168 11.45 -8.82 22.26
C HIS A 168 12.87 -9.28 22.64
N LEU A 169 13.68 -9.68 21.65
CA LEU A 169 15.02 -10.24 21.89
C LEU A 169 16.06 -9.17 22.20
N ILE A 170 16.05 -8.06 21.46
CA ILE A 170 17.10 -7.04 21.53
C ILE A 170 16.56 -5.64 21.87
N GLY A 171 15.24 -5.52 22.04
CA GLY A 171 14.58 -4.25 22.30
C GLY A 171 14.17 -3.48 21.02
N TRP A 172 13.22 -2.57 21.17
CA TRP A 172 12.65 -1.82 20.03
C TRP A 172 13.65 -0.86 19.38
N ARG A 173 14.55 -0.22 20.14
CA ARG A 173 15.56 0.71 19.60
C ARG A 173 16.54 0.04 18.63
N PRO A 174 17.24 -1.07 18.99
CA PRO A 174 18.06 -1.81 18.04
C PRO A 174 17.28 -2.38 16.86
N THR A 175 16.02 -2.76 17.06
CA THR A 175 15.15 -3.23 15.97
C THR A 175 14.89 -2.14 14.94
N MET A 176 14.61 -0.90 15.37
CA MET A 176 14.48 0.25 14.47
C MET A 176 15.80 0.56 13.75
N ALA A 177 16.93 0.51 14.46
CA ALA A 177 18.25 0.70 13.85
C ALA A 177 18.55 -0.39 12.79
N ALA A 178 18.21 -1.66 13.06
CA ALA A 178 18.37 -2.75 12.12
C ALA A 178 17.52 -2.52 10.86
N LEU A 179 16.26 -2.09 11.02
CA LEU A 179 15.41 -1.73 9.89
C LEU A 179 15.99 -0.55 9.09
N GLY A 180 16.55 0.45 9.79
CA GLY A 180 17.29 1.56 9.17
C GLY A 180 18.47 1.07 8.34
N ALA A 181 19.25 0.12 8.85
CA ALA A 181 20.37 -0.49 8.12
C ALA A 181 19.90 -1.24 6.86
N VAL A 182 18.82 -2.02 6.96
CA VAL A 182 18.22 -2.70 5.80
C VAL A 182 17.71 -1.67 4.78
N ALA A 183 17.17 -0.54 5.24
CA ALA A 183 16.75 0.56 4.36
C ALA A 183 17.94 1.21 3.63
N VAL A 184 19.08 1.42 4.30
CA VAL A 184 20.32 1.88 3.66
C VAL A 184 20.79 0.91 2.59
N LEU A 185 20.82 -0.39 2.90
CA LEU A 185 21.18 -1.42 1.92
C LEU A 185 20.24 -1.40 0.71
N SER A 186 18.93 -1.24 0.94
CA SER A 186 17.93 -1.10 -0.13
C SER A 186 18.16 0.16 -0.97
N ALA A 187 18.48 1.31 -0.36
CA ALA A 187 18.79 2.55 -1.07
C ALA A 187 20.07 2.40 -1.94
N VAL A 188 21.10 1.74 -1.41
CA VAL A 188 22.33 1.43 -2.15
C VAL A 188 22.04 0.48 -3.30
N ALA A 189 21.26 -0.57 -3.07
CA ALA A 189 20.85 -1.52 -4.11
C ALA A 189 20.08 -0.80 -5.24
N LEU A 190 19.10 0.04 -4.89
CA LEU A 190 18.35 0.85 -5.85
C LEU A 190 19.29 1.79 -6.65
N ARG A 191 20.20 2.46 -5.95
CA ARG A 191 21.16 3.36 -6.61
C ARG A 191 22.08 2.63 -7.60
N ARG A 192 22.43 1.38 -7.33
CA ARG A 192 23.28 0.57 -8.21
C ARG A 192 22.50 -0.09 -9.36
N ALA A 193 21.28 -0.56 -9.06
CA ALA A 193 20.50 -1.37 -9.98
C ALA A 193 19.60 -0.56 -10.92
N LEU A 194 19.11 0.62 -10.48
CA LEU A 194 18.28 1.47 -11.35
C LEU A 194 19.14 2.28 -12.32
N PRO A 195 18.84 2.23 -13.63
CA PRO A 195 19.46 3.14 -14.60
C PRO A 195 19.03 4.59 -14.30
N THR A 196 19.75 5.55 -14.89
CA THR A 196 19.32 6.96 -14.85
C THR A 196 18.05 7.09 -15.70
N LEU A 197 16.91 7.13 -15.02
CA LEU A 197 15.61 7.37 -15.66
C LEU A 197 15.40 8.88 -15.73
N PRO A 198 15.48 9.50 -16.92
CA PRO A 198 15.26 10.94 -17.04
C PRO A 198 13.87 11.33 -16.57
N ALA A 199 13.72 12.58 -16.12
CA ALA A 199 12.42 13.17 -15.89
C ALA A 199 11.58 13.07 -17.18
N PRO A 200 10.24 12.99 -17.08
CA PRO A 200 9.38 13.09 -18.26
C PRO A 200 9.72 14.38 -19.01
N SER A 201 10.17 14.28 -20.27
CA SER A 201 10.37 15.46 -21.09
C SER A 201 9.03 16.14 -21.34
N LEU A 202 8.92 17.41 -21.02
CA LEU A 202 7.79 18.21 -21.46
C LEU A 202 7.69 18.09 -22.99
N PRO A 203 6.48 17.92 -23.56
CA PRO A 203 6.34 17.99 -25.01
C PRO A 203 6.84 19.36 -25.46
N THR A 204 7.93 19.37 -26.21
CA THR A 204 8.31 20.56 -26.96
C THR A 204 7.16 20.81 -27.93
N LEU A 205 6.37 21.86 -27.69
CA LEU A 205 5.41 22.33 -28.68
C LEU A 205 6.19 22.49 -29.99
N PRO A 206 5.77 21.86 -31.09
CA PRO A 206 6.41 22.13 -32.37
C PRO A 206 6.37 23.63 -32.58
N ALA A 207 7.56 24.21 -32.86
CA ALA A 207 7.64 25.62 -33.22
C ALA A 207 6.58 25.88 -34.31
N PRO A 208 5.80 26.99 -34.21
CA PRO A 208 4.84 27.30 -35.24
C PRO A 208 5.59 27.42 -36.59
N SER A 209 5.45 26.40 -37.43
CA SER A 209 5.93 26.44 -38.79
C SER A 209 5.12 27.52 -39.51
N LEU A 210 5.77 28.60 -39.90
CA LEU A 210 5.23 29.59 -40.80
C LEU A 210 4.66 28.87 -42.04
N PRO A 211 3.45 29.21 -42.50
CA PRO A 211 2.84 28.55 -43.63
C PRO A 211 3.62 28.88 -44.91
N THR A 212 4.47 27.96 -45.35
CA THR A 212 4.92 27.94 -46.73
C THR A 212 3.78 27.36 -47.57
N ALA A 213 3.21 28.19 -48.47
CA ALA A 213 2.19 27.80 -49.38
C ALA A 213 2.60 26.56 -50.20
N ARG A 214 1.82 25.49 -50.12
CA ARG A 214 1.89 24.31 -50.98
C ARG A 214 0.54 24.04 -51.63
N PRO A 215 0.50 23.59 -52.89
CA PRO A 215 -0.74 23.35 -53.65
C PRO A 215 -1.49 22.15 -53.09
N PRO A 216 -2.80 22.03 -53.36
CA PRO A 216 -3.66 20.99 -52.80
C PRO A 216 -3.47 19.69 -53.61
N GLU A 217 -3.09 18.62 -52.91
CA GLU A 217 -3.16 17.25 -53.43
C GLU A 217 -3.76 16.31 -52.37
N THR A 218 -4.91 15.78 -52.68
CA THR A 218 -5.51 14.46 -52.44
C THR A 218 -5.41 13.83 -51.03
N ALA A 219 -6.60 13.62 -50.50
CA ALA A 219 -7.10 12.63 -49.53
C ALA A 219 -6.31 12.39 -48.21
N PRO A 220 -6.96 12.53 -47.04
CA PRO A 220 -6.31 12.30 -45.76
C PRO A 220 -6.15 10.80 -45.51
N SER A 221 -4.92 10.33 -45.57
CA SER A 221 -4.51 9.14 -44.90
C SER A 221 -4.77 9.34 -43.39
N LEU A 222 -5.57 8.47 -42.79
CA LEU A 222 -5.75 8.32 -41.36
C LEU A 222 -4.39 7.83 -40.75
N ALA A 223 -3.41 8.73 -40.70
CA ALA A 223 -2.21 8.53 -39.91
C ALA A 223 -2.64 8.53 -38.44
N ALA A 224 -2.49 7.39 -37.81
CA ALA A 224 -2.74 7.19 -36.39
C ALA A 224 -2.13 8.35 -35.59
N ALA A 225 -2.99 9.09 -34.88
CA ALA A 225 -2.53 10.05 -33.88
C ALA A 225 -1.58 9.34 -32.92
N PRO A 226 -0.41 9.95 -32.60
CA PRO A 226 0.47 9.35 -31.61
C PRO A 226 -0.35 9.09 -30.35
N LEU A 227 -0.38 7.85 -29.88
CA LEU A 227 -0.96 7.50 -28.59
C LEU A 227 -0.28 8.41 -27.57
N ALA A 228 -1.01 9.35 -27.01
CA ALA A 228 -0.51 10.21 -25.94
C ALA A 228 0.01 9.31 -24.84
N ASP A 229 1.28 9.53 -24.47
CA ASP A 229 1.97 8.80 -23.40
C ASP A 229 1.08 8.88 -22.14
N PRO A 230 0.53 7.77 -21.63
CA PRO A 230 -0.39 7.79 -20.49
C PRO A 230 0.24 8.37 -19.21
N ASP A 231 1.58 8.53 -19.18
CA ASP A 231 2.33 9.11 -18.06
C ASP A 231 2.23 10.66 -17.97
N GLN A 232 1.65 11.35 -18.96
CA GLN A 232 1.65 12.82 -19.05
C GLN A 232 0.34 13.51 -18.69
N ALA A 233 -0.61 12.83 -18.08
CA ALA A 233 -1.76 13.53 -17.51
C ALA A 233 -1.28 14.50 -16.43
N SER A 234 -1.21 15.80 -16.75
CA SER A 234 -0.78 16.83 -15.81
C SER A 234 -1.56 16.74 -14.51
N LEU A 235 -0.94 17.12 -13.38
CA LEU A 235 -1.62 17.18 -12.07
C LEU A 235 -2.99 17.88 -12.18
N ARG A 236 -3.10 18.95 -13.01
CA ARG A 236 -4.36 19.62 -13.30
C ARG A 236 -5.39 18.69 -13.90
N ALA A 237 -5.01 17.85 -14.88
CA ALA A 237 -5.93 16.89 -15.49
C ALA A 237 -6.39 15.83 -14.48
N ARG A 238 -5.51 15.37 -13.60
CA ARG A 238 -5.86 14.44 -12.51
C ARG A 238 -6.80 15.10 -11.51
N LEU A 239 -6.52 16.34 -11.07
CA LEU A 239 -7.40 17.08 -10.16
C LEU A 239 -8.77 17.39 -10.75
N VAL A 240 -8.84 17.72 -12.04
CA VAL A 240 -10.10 17.92 -12.77
C VAL A 240 -10.89 16.64 -12.94
N ALA A 241 -10.22 15.48 -13.02
CA ALA A 241 -10.88 14.18 -13.13
C ALA A 241 -11.48 13.67 -11.81
N ILE A 242 -11.01 14.16 -10.63
CA ILE A 242 -11.50 13.73 -9.32
C ILE A 242 -13.01 13.95 -9.14
N PRO A 243 -13.61 15.13 -9.43
CA PRO A 243 -15.06 15.33 -9.28
C PRO A 243 -15.89 14.40 -10.17
N ALA A 244 -15.42 14.12 -11.37
CA ALA A 244 -16.09 13.19 -12.29
C ALA A 244 -16.00 11.74 -11.77
N ALA A 245 -14.87 11.33 -11.24
CA ALA A 245 -14.67 10.02 -10.64
C ALA A 245 -15.53 9.83 -9.37
N LEU A 246 -15.64 10.86 -8.53
CA LEU A 246 -16.49 10.85 -7.33
C LEU A 246 -18.00 10.82 -7.65
N ARG A 247 -18.42 11.18 -8.86
CA ARG A 247 -19.81 11.01 -9.33
C ARG A 247 -20.13 9.57 -9.76
N SER A 248 -19.14 8.71 -9.89
CA SER A 248 -19.34 7.29 -10.21
C SER A 248 -19.82 6.53 -8.98
N ALA A 249 -21.13 6.25 -8.90
CA ALA A 249 -21.71 5.50 -7.79
C ALA A 249 -21.02 4.14 -7.53
N PRO A 250 -20.65 3.33 -8.57
CA PRO A 250 -19.89 2.11 -8.35
C PRO A 250 -18.50 2.34 -7.69
N LEU A 251 -17.75 3.34 -8.13
CA LEU A 251 -16.45 3.66 -7.56
C LEU A 251 -16.58 4.17 -6.12
N LEU A 252 -17.56 5.05 -5.89
CA LEU A 252 -17.84 5.55 -4.54
C LEU A 252 -18.21 4.41 -3.58
N ALA A 253 -19.02 3.45 -4.02
CA ALA A 253 -19.38 2.27 -3.22
C ALA A 253 -18.12 1.46 -2.85
N ILE A 254 -17.17 1.24 -3.78
CA ILE A 254 -15.91 0.55 -3.49
C ILE A 254 -15.07 1.34 -2.47
N CYS A 255 -14.98 2.66 -2.61
CA CYS A 255 -14.27 3.51 -1.65
C CYS A 255 -14.92 3.46 -0.26
N VAL A 256 -16.26 3.48 -0.17
CA VAL A 256 -17.00 3.35 1.11
C VAL A 256 -16.74 1.98 1.75
N VAL A 257 -16.82 0.88 0.98
CA VAL A 257 -16.46 -0.46 1.48
C VAL A 257 -15.04 -0.46 2.01
N THR A 258 -14.10 0.15 1.27
CA THR A 258 -12.70 0.24 1.66
C THR A 258 -12.55 0.97 2.98
N VAL A 259 -13.13 2.17 3.11
CA VAL A 259 -13.07 2.95 4.37
C VAL A 259 -13.66 2.13 5.52
N LEU A 260 -14.85 1.57 5.37
CA LEU A 260 -15.53 0.84 6.44
C LEU A 260 -14.74 -0.40 6.90
N VAL A 261 -14.36 -1.27 5.96
CA VAL A 261 -13.70 -2.53 6.34
C VAL A 261 -12.27 -2.29 6.82
N VAL A 262 -11.54 -1.35 6.20
CA VAL A 262 -10.18 -1.02 6.63
C VAL A 262 -10.19 -0.30 7.99
N THR A 263 -11.13 0.62 8.24
CA THR A 263 -11.32 1.21 9.58
C THR A 263 -11.60 0.12 10.60
N GLY A 264 -12.56 -0.77 10.32
CA GLY A 264 -12.89 -1.88 11.23
C GLY A 264 -11.69 -2.79 11.52
N HIS A 265 -10.93 -3.12 10.48
CA HIS A 265 -9.71 -3.91 10.63
C HIS A 265 -8.67 -3.21 11.52
N PHE A 266 -8.29 -1.97 11.19
CA PHE A 266 -7.24 -1.26 11.91
C PHE A 266 -7.64 -0.83 13.32
N THR A 267 -8.94 -0.72 13.63
CA THR A 267 -9.41 -0.54 15.01
C THR A 267 -8.92 -1.66 15.92
N ALA A 268 -8.96 -2.92 15.46
CA ALA A 268 -8.50 -4.07 16.22
C ALA A 268 -7.02 -4.42 15.93
N TYR A 269 -6.59 -4.38 14.67
CA TYR A 269 -5.26 -4.82 14.24
C TYR A 269 -4.13 -3.98 14.83
N THR A 270 -4.34 -2.67 15.01
CA THR A 270 -3.34 -1.77 15.63
C THR A 270 -2.97 -2.25 17.04
N TYR A 271 -3.86 -2.94 17.72
CA TYR A 271 -3.67 -3.47 19.09
C TYR A 271 -3.70 -5.01 19.13
N ILE A 272 -3.36 -5.67 18.02
CA ILE A 272 -3.38 -7.12 17.87
C ILE A 272 -2.53 -7.82 18.94
N THR A 273 -1.41 -7.22 19.35
CA THR A 273 -0.55 -7.74 20.40
C THR A 273 -1.24 -7.81 21.76
N ALA A 274 -2.03 -6.78 22.10
CA ALA A 274 -2.82 -6.75 23.33
C ALA A 274 -3.98 -7.75 23.28
N LEU A 275 -4.63 -7.89 22.12
CA LEU A 275 -5.72 -8.87 21.92
C LEU A 275 -5.22 -10.31 22.08
N VAL A 276 -4.12 -10.67 21.41
CA VAL A 276 -3.53 -12.03 21.50
C VAL A 276 -3.03 -12.33 22.92
N HIS A 277 -2.44 -11.33 23.59
CA HIS A 277 -2.03 -11.50 24.98
C HIS A 277 -3.23 -11.71 25.92
N ARG A 278 -4.28 -10.89 25.77
CA ARG A 278 -5.51 -11.03 26.59
C ARG A 278 -6.20 -12.37 26.39
N ASP A 279 -6.33 -12.82 25.13
CA ASP A 279 -7.18 -13.98 24.79
C ASP A 279 -6.46 -15.31 24.93
N ALA A 280 -5.13 -15.35 24.68
CA ALA A 280 -4.33 -16.56 24.70
C ALA A 280 -3.15 -16.53 25.70
N GLY A 281 -2.89 -15.42 26.37
CA GLY A 281 -1.73 -15.27 27.27
C GLY A 281 -0.37 -15.27 26.52
N LEU A 282 -0.38 -15.19 25.19
CA LEU A 282 0.84 -15.30 24.38
C LEU A 282 1.60 -13.98 24.31
N ALA A 283 2.91 -14.06 24.49
CA ALA A 283 3.84 -12.94 24.41
C ALA A 283 5.17 -13.41 23.76
N GLY A 284 6.08 -12.49 23.51
CA GLY A 284 7.41 -12.80 23.00
C GLY A 284 7.40 -13.51 21.64
N LEU A 285 8.17 -14.59 21.53
CA LEU A 285 8.28 -15.37 20.30
C LEU A 285 6.98 -16.09 19.92
N ALA A 286 6.18 -16.51 20.91
CA ALA A 286 4.88 -17.14 20.65
C ALA A 286 3.91 -16.16 20.00
N LEU A 287 3.86 -14.92 20.45
CA LEU A 287 3.11 -13.85 19.80
C LEU A 287 3.60 -13.63 18.35
N SER A 288 4.91 -13.58 18.14
CA SER A 288 5.50 -13.41 16.80
C SER A 288 5.12 -14.57 15.86
N ALA A 289 5.06 -15.80 16.39
CA ALA A 289 4.60 -16.97 15.62
C ALA A 289 3.12 -16.85 15.20
N VAL A 290 2.25 -16.32 16.06
CA VAL A 290 0.83 -16.06 15.72
C VAL A 290 0.74 -14.99 14.61
N LEU A 291 1.52 -13.91 14.71
CA LEU A 291 1.57 -12.87 13.68
C LEU A 291 2.12 -13.40 12.35
N PHE A 292 3.10 -14.30 12.40
CA PHE A 292 3.59 -15.00 11.20
C PHE A 292 2.47 -15.87 10.57
N GLY A 293 1.75 -16.62 11.40
CA GLY A 293 0.59 -17.42 10.96
C GLY A 293 -0.49 -16.55 10.31
N TYR A 294 -0.78 -15.39 10.89
CA TYR A 294 -1.67 -14.37 10.32
C TYR A 294 -1.22 -13.93 8.91
N GLY A 295 0.06 -13.56 8.76
CA GLY A 295 0.62 -13.14 7.48
C GLY A 295 0.64 -14.27 6.44
N ALA A 296 1.06 -15.47 6.82
CA ALA A 296 1.09 -16.66 5.96
C ALA A 296 -0.32 -17.04 5.46
N ALA A 297 -1.32 -17.00 6.36
CA ALA A 297 -2.72 -17.18 6.00
C ALA A 297 -3.19 -16.11 4.99
N GLY A 298 -2.70 -14.87 5.13
CA GLY A 298 -2.96 -13.78 4.18
C GLY A 298 -2.51 -14.11 2.75
N VAL A 299 -1.32 -14.68 2.59
CA VAL A 299 -0.83 -15.13 1.26
C VAL A 299 -1.71 -16.24 0.69
N ALA A 300 -2.10 -17.20 1.52
CA ALA A 300 -3.02 -18.26 1.10
C ALA A 300 -4.39 -17.68 0.70
N GLY A 301 -4.89 -16.68 1.43
CA GLY A 301 -6.12 -15.95 1.10
C GLY A 301 -6.05 -15.25 -0.25
N ILE A 302 -4.97 -14.53 -0.52
CA ILE A 302 -4.74 -13.86 -1.84
C ILE A 302 -4.77 -14.91 -2.97
N TRP A 303 -4.08 -16.02 -2.79
CA TRP A 303 -4.04 -17.08 -3.78
C TRP A 303 -5.41 -17.72 -4.04
N LEU A 304 -6.19 -17.97 -2.99
CA LEU A 304 -7.53 -18.53 -3.09
C LEU A 304 -8.50 -17.55 -3.79
N VAL A 305 -8.45 -16.29 -3.40
CA VAL A 305 -9.28 -15.22 -3.98
C VAL A 305 -8.91 -14.96 -5.43
N GLY A 306 -7.62 -15.00 -5.78
CA GLY A 306 -7.17 -14.83 -7.16
C GLY A 306 -7.80 -15.80 -8.16
N ARG A 307 -8.24 -17.00 -7.71
CA ARG A 307 -8.95 -17.97 -8.55
C ARG A 307 -10.44 -17.66 -8.76
N THR A 308 -11.03 -16.89 -7.88
CA THR A 308 -12.49 -16.66 -7.85
C THR A 308 -12.89 -15.26 -8.22
N THR A 309 -12.03 -14.27 -8.00
CA THR A 309 -12.30 -12.83 -8.17
C THR A 309 -12.69 -12.46 -9.60
N ASP A 310 -12.14 -13.13 -10.61
CA ASP A 310 -12.46 -12.82 -12.01
C ASP A 310 -13.87 -13.28 -12.39
N ARG A 311 -14.29 -14.44 -11.90
CA ARG A 311 -15.59 -15.02 -12.22
C ARG A 311 -16.72 -14.53 -11.31
N ARG A 312 -16.42 -14.33 -10.01
CA ARG A 312 -17.40 -13.95 -8.98
C ARG A 312 -16.86 -12.88 -8.03
N PRO A 313 -16.54 -11.66 -8.54
CA PRO A 313 -15.85 -10.63 -7.75
C PRO A 313 -16.64 -10.19 -6.52
N ARG A 314 -17.97 -10.07 -6.62
CA ARG A 314 -18.84 -9.72 -5.50
C ARG A 314 -18.84 -10.80 -4.41
N ALA A 315 -18.95 -12.07 -4.79
CA ALA A 315 -18.94 -13.17 -3.83
C ALA A 315 -17.57 -13.28 -3.14
N ALA A 316 -16.47 -13.05 -3.86
CA ALA A 316 -15.12 -13.04 -3.30
C ALA A 316 -14.95 -11.91 -2.27
N ALA A 317 -15.35 -10.68 -2.61
CA ALA A 317 -15.30 -9.55 -1.68
C ALA A 317 -16.21 -9.76 -0.45
N ALA A 318 -17.42 -10.29 -0.64
CA ALA A 318 -18.34 -10.61 0.44
C ALA A 318 -17.77 -11.70 1.35
N ALA A 319 -17.19 -12.76 0.80
CA ALA A 319 -16.57 -13.84 1.59
C ALA A 319 -15.40 -13.31 2.45
N CYS A 320 -14.57 -12.42 1.90
CA CYS A 320 -13.52 -11.75 2.66
C CYS A 320 -14.09 -10.89 3.79
N ALA A 321 -15.12 -10.08 3.53
CA ALA A 321 -15.74 -9.26 4.58
C ALA A 321 -16.39 -10.12 5.69
N VAL A 322 -17.09 -11.21 5.31
CA VAL A 322 -17.63 -12.20 6.27
C VAL A 322 -16.52 -12.81 7.10
N GLY A 323 -15.40 -13.22 6.48
CA GLY A 323 -14.25 -13.77 7.20
C GLY A 323 -13.69 -12.83 8.25
N VAL A 324 -13.59 -11.52 7.94
CA VAL A 324 -13.17 -10.49 8.92
C VAL A 324 -14.18 -10.40 10.07
N VAL A 325 -15.49 -10.33 9.78
CA VAL A 325 -16.55 -10.28 10.81
C VAL A 325 -16.49 -11.50 11.71
N VAL A 326 -16.46 -12.71 11.13
CA VAL A 326 -16.42 -13.97 11.88
C VAL A 326 -15.19 -14.05 12.78
N ALA A 327 -14.03 -13.66 12.27
CA ALA A 327 -12.79 -13.67 13.05
C ALA A 327 -12.86 -12.70 14.24
N LEU A 328 -13.30 -11.47 14.02
CA LEU A 328 -13.40 -10.46 15.09
C LEU A 328 -14.46 -10.82 16.15
N ILE A 329 -15.60 -11.36 15.73
CA ILE A 329 -16.59 -11.89 16.67
C ILE A 329 -16.05 -13.11 17.41
N GLY A 330 -15.35 -14.01 16.72
CA GLY A 330 -14.70 -15.18 17.34
C GLY A 330 -13.73 -14.80 18.45
N LEU A 331 -12.95 -13.71 18.28
CA LEU A 331 -12.05 -13.19 19.31
C LEU A 331 -12.78 -12.70 20.57
N VAL A 332 -14.03 -12.25 20.45
CA VAL A 332 -14.79 -11.78 21.62
C VAL A 332 -15.53 -12.93 22.31
N THR A 333 -15.99 -13.92 21.55
CA THR A 333 -16.91 -14.95 22.04
C THR A 333 -16.22 -16.24 22.48
N VAL A 334 -15.35 -16.81 21.63
CA VAL A 334 -14.79 -18.16 21.84
C VAL A 334 -13.28 -18.20 22.05
N ALA A 335 -12.55 -17.12 21.74
CA ALA A 335 -11.10 -17.11 21.84
C ALA A 335 -10.57 -16.91 23.27
N ARG A 336 -11.36 -16.34 24.17
CA ARG A 336 -10.93 -16.04 25.55
C ARG A 336 -10.49 -17.29 26.30
N GLY A 337 -9.22 -17.30 26.71
CA GLY A 337 -8.62 -18.44 27.43
C GLY A 337 -8.26 -19.64 26.53
N SER A 338 -8.44 -19.54 25.22
CA SER A 338 -8.14 -20.61 24.27
C SER A 338 -7.11 -20.19 23.22
N VAL A 339 -5.92 -20.71 23.33
CA VAL A 339 -4.83 -20.51 22.33
C VAL A 339 -5.28 -20.97 20.94
N VAL A 340 -5.93 -22.15 20.87
CA VAL A 340 -6.36 -22.73 19.59
C VAL A 340 -7.40 -21.84 18.90
N ALA A 341 -8.42 -21.39 19.64
CA ALA A 341 -9.46 -20.53 19.09
C ALA A 341 -8.90 -19.15 18.68
N THR A 342 -7.96 -18.57 19.46
CA THR A 342 -7.27 -17.34 19.12
C THR A 342 -6.48 -17.50 17.82
N VAL A 343 -5.67 -18.57 17.69
CA VAL A 343 -4.87 -18.83 16.48
C VAL A 343 -5.80 -19.06 15.27
N ALA A 344 -6.86 -19.82 15.43
CA ALA A 344 -7.83 -20.06 14.36
C ALA A 344 -8.49 -18.75 13.88
N ALA A 345 -8.91 -17.89 14.80
CA ALA A 345 -9.45 -16.57 14.48
C ALA A 345 -8.43 -15.69 13.76
N MET A 346 -7.16 -15.70 14.21
CA MET A 346 -6.06 -14.96 13.56
C MET A 346 -5.80 -15.44 12.13
N VAL A 347 -5.80 -16.75 11.89
CA VAL A 347 -5.63 -17.34 10.55
C VAL A 347 -6.78 -16.94 9.62
N VAL A 348 -8.03 -17.04 10.07
CA VAL A 348 -9.20 -16.62 9.29
C VAL A 348 -9.14 -15.12 9.00
N TRP A 349 -8.79 -14.29 10.00
CA TRP A 349 -8.66 -12.85 9.84
C TRP A 349 -7.58 -12.47 8.84
N GLY A 350 -6.39 -13.07 8.96
CA GLY A 350 -5.27 -12.82 8.06
C GLY A 350 -5.61 -13.19 6.62
N ALA A 351 -6.19 -14.37 6.39
CA ALA A 351 -6.61 -14.82 5.07
C ALA A 351 -7.66 -13.88 4.45
N ALA A 352 -8.68 -13.51 5.23
CA ALA A 352 -9.78 -12.70 4.75
C ALA A 352 -9.39 -11.25 4.47
N PHE A 353 -8.73 -10.59 5.43
CA PHE A 353 -8.39 -9.17 5.27
C PHE A 353 -7.31 -8.94 4.21
N THR A 354 -6.26 -9.75 4.15
CA THR A 354 -5.17 -9.55 3.18
C THR A 354 -5.63 -9.77 1.74
N ALA A 355 -6.62 -10.63 1.53
CA ALA A 355 -7.22 -10.89 0.21
C ALA A 355 -8.21 -9.80 -0.25
N LEU A 356 -8.86 -9.11 0.69
CA LEU A 356 -9.90 -8.13 0.37
C LEU A 356 -9.42 -6.96 -0.50
N PRO A 357 -8.26 -6.31 -0.24
CA PRO A 357 -7.74 -5.24 -1.11
C PRO A 357 -7.55 -5.69 -2.56
N VAL A 358 -7.20 -6.96 -2.81
CA VAL A 358 -7.07 -7.51 -4.16
C VAL A 358 -8.43 -7.53 -4.87
N CYS A 359 -9.50 -7.94 -4.16
CA CYS A 359 -10.86 -7.90 -4.68
C CYS A 359 -11.30 -6.47 -5.02
N LEU A 360 -11.07 -5.54 -4.09
CA LEU A 360 -11.51 -4.15 -4.20
C LEU A 360 -10.72 -3.41 -5.30
N GLN A 361 -9.39 -3.55 -5.35
CA GLN A 361 -8.57 -2.97 -6.40
C GLN A 361 -8.95 -3.53 -7.78
N GLY A 362 -9.18 -4.84 -7.89
CA GLY A 362 -9.68 -5.45 -9.11
C GLY A 362 -11.04 -4.89 -9.54
N ALA A 363 -11.94 -4.60 -8.61
CA ALA A 363 -13.22 -3.96 -8.89
C ALA A 363 -13.03 -2.50 -9.36
N VAL A 364 -12.14 -1.71 -8.74
CA VAL A 364 -11.78 -0.34 -9.17
C VAL A 364 -11.36 -0.34 -10.64
N LEU A 365 -10.46 -1.24 -11.04
CA LEU A 365 -9.96 -1.33 -12.42
C LEU A 365 -11.08 -1.64 -13.42
N ARG A 366 -12.07 -2.43 -13.03
CA ARG A 366 -13.21 -2.81 -13.87
C ARG A 366 -14.25 -1.70 -14.03
N VAL A 367 -14.52 -0.93 -12.97
CA VAL A 367 -15.55 0.14 -13.03
C VAL A 367 -15.03 1.44 -13.62
N ALA A 368 -13.72 1.65 -13.69
CA ALA A 368 -13.10 2.87 -14.19
C ALA A 368 -12.00 2.64 -15.25
N PRO A 369 -12.27 1.92 -16.35
CA PRO A 369 -11.23 1.53 -17.32
C PRO A 369 -10.61 2.73 -18.07
N ARG A 370 -11.34 3.86 -18.17
CA ARG A 370 -10.85 5.08 -18.83
C ARG A 370 -10.14 6.06 -17.89
N SER A 371 -10.26 5.88 -16.59
CA SER A 371 -9.67 6.75 -15.55
C SER A 371 -9.01 5.94 -14.43
N THR A 372 -8.33 4.86 -14.80
CA THR A 372 -7.76 3.86 -13.89
C THR A 372 -6.84 4.50 -12.83
N ASP A 373 -5.98 5.44 -13.23
CA ASP A 373 -5.03 6.08 -12.32
C ASP A 373 -5.74 6.92 -11.26
N THR A 374 -6.74 7.74 -11.67
CA THR A 374 -7.51 8.57 -10.74
C THR A 374 -8.33 7.70 -9.79
N ALA A 375 -8.97 6.65 -10.31
CA ALA A 375 -9.76 5.73 -9.50
C ALA A 375 -8.90 4.94 -8.50
N SER A 376 -7.71 4.48 -8.92
CA SER A 376 -6.74 3.83 -8.03
C SER A 376 -6.21 4.78 -6.97
N ALA A 377 -5.96 6.05 -7.31
CA ALA A 377 -5.54 7.05 -6.33
C ALA A 377 -6.63 7.30 -5.28
N LEU A 378 -7.90 7.39 -5.67
CA LEU A 378 -9.03 7.51 -4.74
C LEU A 378 -9.16 6.29 -3.83
N PHE A 379 -8.95 5.08 -4.38
CA PHE A 379 -8.92 3.86 -3.58
C PHE A 379 -7.81 3.88 -2.53
N VAL A 380 -6.59 4.33 -2.89
CA VAL A 380 -5.46 4.46 -1.95
C VAL A 380 -5.79 5.49 -0.86
N VAL A 381 -6.38 6.63 -1.22
CA VAL A 381 -6.83 7.63 -0.23
C VAL A 381 -7.88 7.04 0.71
N ALA A 382 -8.87 6.31 0.18
CA ALA A 382 -9.87 5.63 1.01
C ALA A 382 -9.24 4.61 1.95
N PHE A 383 -8.21 3.89 1.48
CA PHE A 383 -7.45 2.93 2.30
C PHE A 383 -6.70 3.63 3.45
N GLN A 384 -6.03 4.75 3.17
CA GLN A 384 -5.33 5.54 4.19
C GLN A 384 -6.27 6.18 5.21
N ILE A 385 -7.46 6.66 4.76
CA ILE A 385 -8.53 7.11 5.68
C ILE A 385 -8.94 5.96 6.61
N GLY A 386 -9.08 4.75 6.06
CA GLY A 386 -9.40 3.56 6.83
C GLY A 386 -8.33 3.20 7.86
N ILE A 387 -7.05 3.21 7.47
CA ILE A 387 -5.91 2.96 8.38
C ILE A 387 -5.91 3.97 9.52
N GLY A 388 -5.90 5.26 9.17
CA GLY A 388 -5.82 6.34 10.16
C GLY A 388 -7.03 6.42 11.06
N GLY A 389 -8.24 6.29 10.49
CA GLY A 389 -9.50 6.29 11.23
C GLY A 389 -9.62 5.10 12.18
N GLY A 390 -9.21 3.91 11.72
CA GLY A 390 -9.23 2.70 12.54
C GLY A 390 -8.23 2.77 13.69
N ALA A 391 -6.98 3.17 13.43
CA ALA A 391 -5.98 3.33 14.47
C ALA A 391 -6.39 4.39 15.52
N LEU A 392 -7.05 5.48 15.09
CA LEU A 392 -7.58 6.50 15.99
C LEU A 392 -8.74 5.94 16.86
N ALA A 393 -9.71 5.28 16.24
CA ALA A 393 -10.82 4.68 16.98
C ALA A 393 -10.30 3.63 17.99
N GLY A 394 -9.35 2.79 17.56
CA GLY A 394 -8.70 1.83 18.44
C GLY A 394 -7.93 2.49 19.59
N SER A 395 -7.25 3.61 19.34
CA SER A 395 -6.55 4.40 20.37
C SER A 395 -7.49 4.83 21.51
N LEU A 396 -8.64 5.38 21.16
CA LEU A 396 -9.64 5.81 22.11
C LEU A 396 -10.20 4.67 22.96
N LEU A 397 -10.49 3.53 22.31
CA LEU A 397 -11.03 2.34 22.98
C LEU A 397 -10.03 1.67 23.92
N VAL A 398 -8.75 1.57 23.50
CA VAL A 398 -7.67 1.00 24.34
C VAL A 398 -7.39 1.88 25.55
N ASP A 399 -7.36 3.20 25.39
CA ASP A 399 -7.11 4.12 26.51
C ASP A 399 -8.31 4.14 27.50
N ALA A 400 -9.52 3.78 27.03
CA ALA A 400 -10.69 3.56 27.88
C ALA A 400 -10.68 2.17 28.57
N GLY A 401 -9.73 1.28 28.25
CA GLY A 401 -9.65 -0.08 28.79
C GLY A 401 -10.57 -1.10 28.07
N GLU A 402 -11.23 -0.71 26.99
CA GLU A 402 -12.28 -1.46 26.31
C GLU A 402 -11.74 -2.35 25.19
N LEU A 403 -10.84 -3.30 25.50
CA LEU A 403 -10.23 -4.19 24.49
C LEU A 403 -11.25 -5.02 23.70
N SER A 404 -12.38 -5.38 24.31
CA SER A 404 -13.44 -6.12 23.60
C SER A 404 -14.15 -5.25 22.57
N ALA A 405 -14.31 -3.96 22.88
CA ALA A 405 -14.92 -3.00 21.97
C ALA A 405 -14.13 -2.81 20.67
N LEU A 406 -12.80 -3.05 20.68
CA LEU A 406 -11.99 -3.06 19.47
C LEU A 406 -12.52 -4.04 18.42
N CYS A 407 -12.78 -5.28 18.85
CA CYS A 407 -13.26 -6.33 17.97
C CYS A 407 -14.74 -6.13 17.60
N VAL A 408 -15.59 -5.69 18.54
CA VAL A 408 -17.01 -5.43 18.27
C VAL A 408 -17.18 -4.27 17.27
N THR A 409 -16.49 -3.15 17.50
CA THR A 409 -16.51 -2.01 16.58
C THR A 409 -15.93 -2.39 15.21
N GLY A 410 -14.82 -3.14 15.21
CA GLY A 410 -14.22 -3.66 13.98
C GLY A 410 -15.18 -4.55 13.20
N ALA A 411 -15.86 -5.48 13.87
CA ALA A 411 -16.83 -6.37 13.25
C ALA A 411 -18.06 -5.61 12.73
N ALA A 412 -18.56 -4.63 13.48
CA ALA A 412 -19.71 -3.82 13.07
C ALA A 412 -19.41 -3.02 11.79
N LEU A 413 -18.21 -2.37 11.72
CA LEU A 413 -17.78 -1.66 10.54
C LEU A 413 -17.55 -2.59 9.33
N ALA A 414 -16.96 -3.77 9.56
CA ALA A 414 -16.78 -4.76 8.51
C ALA A 414 -18.13 -5.31 8.01
N ALA A 415 -19.11 -5.51 8.91
CA ALA A 415 -20.47 -5.90 8.56
C ALA A 415 -21.19 -4.80 7.76
N ALA A 416 -21.03 -3.53 8.14
CA ALA A 416 -21.55 -2.41 7.36
C ALA A 416 -20.94 -2.39 5.95
N GLY A 417 -19.62 -2.61 5.82
CA GLY A 417 -18.95 -2.77 4.53
C GLY A 417 -19.49 -3.94 3.71
N LEU A 418 -19.75 -5.08 4.36
CA LEU A 418 -20.39 -6.24 3.72
C LEU A 418 -21.78 -5.89 3.17
N LEU A 419 -22.61 -5.17 3.93
CA LEU A 419 -23.93 -4.73 3.46
C LEU A 419 -23.82 -3.86 2.21
N VAL A 420 -22.84 -2.95 2.14
CA VAL A 420 -22.57 -2.16 0.93
C VAL A 420 -22.14 -3.07 -0.23
N VAL A 421 -21.28 -4.07 -0.03
CA VAL A 421 -20.91 -5.05 -1.07
C VAL A 421 -22.14 -5.79 -1.60
N LEU A 422 -23.05 -6.17 -0.70
CA LEU A 422 -24.27 -6.88 -1.06
C LEU A 422 -25.28 -5.98 -1.81
N ALA A 423 -25.38 -4.72 -1.46
CA ALA A 423 -26.29 -3.76 -2.10
C ALA A 423 -25.74 -3.25 -3.46
N ALA A 424 -24.43 -2.97 -3.55
CA ALA A 424 -23.81 -2.32 -4.69
C ALA A 424 -23.38 -3.33 -5.79
N HIS A 425 -24.34 -4.07 -6.36
CA HIS A 425 -24.05 -5.10 -7.37
C HIS A 425 -23.30 -4.56 -8.61
N ARG A 426 -23.53 -3.31 -9.00
CA ARG A 426 -22.87 -2.65 -10.13
C ARG A 426 -21.40 -2.29 -9.87
N ALA A 427 -20.95 -2.30 -8.62
CA ALA A 427 -19.58 -2.01 -8.23
C ALA A 427 -18.64 -3.22 -8.46
N PHE A 428 -19.20 -4.43 -8.60
CA PHE A 428 -18.44 -5.67 -8.73
C PHE A 428 -18.82 -6.44 -10.00
N PRO A 429 -18.59 -5.87 -11.20
CA PRO A 429 -18.90 -6.56 -12.45
C PRO A 429 -17.92 -7.75 -12.63
N PRO A 430 -18.38 -8.90 -13.17
CA PRO A 430 -17.49 -9.98 -13.59
C PRO A 430 -16.58 -9.52 -14.71
N SER A 431 -15.41 -10.15 -14.88
CA SER A 431 -14.57 -9.93 -16.04
C SER A 431 -15.29 -10.41 -17.30
N SER A 432 -15.31 -9.57 -18.35
CA SER A 432 -15.81 -10.01 -19.65
C SER A 432 -14.97 -11.19 -20.16
N PRO A 433 -15.58 -12.25 -20.74
CA PRO A 433 -14.80 -13.27 -21.39
C PRO A 433 -13.91 -12.63 -22.46
N GLN A 434 -12.61 -12.83 -22.39
CA GLN A 434 -11.72 -12.46 -23.50
C GLN A 434 -12.16 -13.28 -24.72
N ARG A 435 -12.76 -12.60 -25.71
CA ARG A 435 -13.04 -13.18 -27.02
C ARG A 435 -11.75 -13.23 -27.84
#